data_74b79014e62b410a34ce6c3d0637953c
#
_entry.id   74b79014e62b410a34ce6c3d0637953c
#
_cell.length_a   1.000
_cell.length_b   1.000
_cell.length_c   1.000
_cell.angle_alpha   90.00
_cell.angle_beta   90.00
_cell.angle_gamma   90.00
#
_symmetry.space_group_name_H-M   'P 1'
#
loop_
_entity.id
_entity.type
_entity.pdbx_description
1 polymer ?
#
loop_
_entity_poly.entity_id
_entity_poly.type
_entity_poly.pdbx_seq_one_letter_code
_entity_poly.pdbx_strand_id
1 'polypeptide(L)'
;MHNGSPDAGDPDCREGSMLTRRGFAGFASCAICAVTGFLATDASAAEGAPPATASPVKRNILSQLDGPMPGYVTINMEVEIDAGVTVPRHTHPGIESSYVLEGGFELPVQGQPTRMLKAGDGFQIPPETPHAGGKPGDQKSKIAITYVVEKGKPLVSPA
;
A
#
# COMPACT_ATOMS: atom_id res chain seq x y z
N MET A 1 0.90 39.37 -40.48
CA MET A 1 0.94 38.55 -41.74
C MET A 1 1.00 37.10 -41.31
N HIS A 2 -0.10 36.45 -41.49
CA HIS A 2 -0.40 35.15 -42.08
C HIS A 2 -0.01 33.95 -41.22
N ASN A 3 -0.96 33.30 -40.67
CA ASN A 3 -1.85 32.22 -41.18
C ASN A 3 -1.13 30.87 -41.09
N GLY A 4 -1.66 29.89 -40.45
CA GLY A 4 -2.73 29.03 -40.73
C GLY A 4 -2.72 27.81 -39.78
N SER A 5 -3.86 27.53 -39.21
CA SER A 5 -4.33 26.17 -38.94
C SER A 5 -4.79 25.50 -40.24
N PRO A 6 -4.87 24.21 -40.37
CA PRO A 6 -6.05 23.46 -40.02
C PRO A 6 -5.75 22.10 -39.38
N ASP A 7 -6.55 21.62 -38.39
CA ASP A 7 -7.80 20.88 -38.54
C ASP A 7 -7.71 19.56 -39.34
N ALA A 8 -7.94 18.45 -38.61
CA ALA A 8 -8.52 17.17 -39.01
C ALA A 8 -8.41 16.24 -37.78
N GLY A 9 -9.39 15.97 -37.00
CA GLY A 9 -10.65 15.35 -37.29
C GLY A 9 -10.46 13.85 -37.60
N ASP A 10 -10.50 12.97 -36.57
CA ASP A 10 -10.77 11.56 -36.84
C ASP A 10 -11.80 11.04 -35.81
N PRO A 11 -13.00 10.73 -36.28
CA PRO A 11 -14.00 10.03 -35.53
C PRO A 11 -14.05 8.58 -36.04
N ASP A 12 -13.72 7.61 -35.25
CA ASP A 12 -14.42 6.32 -35.28
C ASP A 12 -13.83 5.35 -34.24
N CYS A 13 -14.52 5.21 -33.13
CA CYS A 13 -14.47 3.97 -32.37
C CYS A 13 -15.90 3.51 -32.13
N ARG A 14 -16.42 2.82 -33.13
CA ARG A 14 -17.64 2.04 -33.01
C ARG A 14 -17.37 0.69 -32.35
N GLU A 15 -18.31 0.41 -31.46
CA GLU A 15 -18.97 -0.87 -31.22
C GLU A 15 -18.07 -2.08 -30.94
N GLY A 16 -18.15 -2.66 -29.77
CA GLY A 16 -19.36 -3.34 -29.32
C GLY A 16 -19.16 -4.84 -29.43
N SER A 17 -18.99 -5.50 -28.33
CA SER A 17 -19.28 -6.94 -28.30
C SER A 17 -19.85 -7.31 -26.93
N MET A 18 -21.16 -7.30 -26.87
CA MET A 18 -21.94 -8.02 -25.87
C MET A 18 -21.78 -9.51 -26.14
N LEU A 19 -21.17 -10.24 -25.23
CA LEU A 19 -21.24 -11.70 -25.22
C LEU A 19 -22.39 -12.14 -24.30
N THR A 20 -23.46 -12.54 -24.95
CA THR A 20 -24.66 -13.12 -24.38
C THR A 20 -24.38 -14.49 -23.74
N ARG A 21 -24.91 -14.63 -22.53
CA ARG A 21 -25.10 -15.92 -21.85
C ARG A 21 -26.00 -16.82 -22.72
N ARG A 22 -25.51 -17.98 -23.05
CA ARG A 22 -26.35 -19.10 -23.47
C ARG A 22 -26.15 -20.26 -22.53
N GLY A 23 -27.27 -20.63 -21.90
CA GLY A 23 -27.40 -21.77 -21.05
C GLY A 23 -27.30 -23.08 -21.82
N PHE A 24 -26.80 -24.09 -21.12
CA PHE A 24 -26.92 -25.46 -21.55
C PHE A 24 -27.68 -26.21 -20.46
N ALA A 25 -28.92 -26.54 -20.78
CA ALA A 25 -29.67 -27.57 -20.08
C ALA A 25 -29.44 -28.89 -20.84
N GLY A 26 -29.02 -29.89 -20.12
CA GLY A 26 -28.90 -31.24 -20.65
C GLY A 26 -29.22 -32.24 -19.55
N PHE A 27 -30.44 -32.78 -19.61
CA PHE A 27 -30.88 -33.90 -18.80
C PHE A 27 -30.27 -35.21 -19.30
N ALA A 28 -29.79 -36.02 -18.39
CA ALA A 28 -29.79 -37.47 -18.61
C ALA A 28 -29.88 -38.18 -17.26
N SER A 29 -31.03 -38.80 -17.04
CA SER A 29 -31.26 -39.78 -16.00
C SER A 29 -30.54 -41.09 -16.32
N CYS A 30 -29.93 -41.72 -15.33
CA CYS A 30 -29.86 -43.18 -15.24
C CYS A 30 -29.82 -43.59 -13.76
N ALA A 31 -30.70 -44.53 -13.50
CA ALA A 31 -31.02 -45.06 -12.19
C ALA A 31 -30.12 -46.25 -11.78
N ILE A 32 -30.10 -46.50 -10.48
CA ILE A 32 -29.90 -47.78 -9.77
C ILE A 32 -28.46 -48.28 -9.65
N CYS A 33 -27.93 -48.21 -8.42
CA CYS A 33 -27.56 -49.41 -7.66
C CYS A 33 -27.30 -49.01 -6.19
N ALA A 34 -28.07 -49.63 -5.32
CA ALA A 34 -27.88 -49.57 -3.88
C ALA A 34 -26.71 -50.48 -3.47
N VAL A 35 -25.77 -49.95 -2.71
CA VAL A 35 -24.97 -50.72 -1.76
C VAL A 35 -24.68 -49.86 -0.56
N THR A 36 -25.10 -50.32 0.59
CA THR A 36 -24.87 -49.83 1.93
C THR A 36 -23.40 -49.78 2.28
N GLY A 37 -22.92 -48.62 2.65
CA GLY A 37 -21.62 -48.45 3.28
C GLY A 37 -21.64 -47.17 4.09
N PHE A 38 -21.99 -47.29 5.38
CA PHE A 38 -21.94 -46.24 6.36
C PHE A 38 -20.47 -45.98 6.70
N LEU A 39 -19.83 -45.03 6.04
CA LEU A 39 -18.59 -44.45 6.51
C LEU A 39 -18.90 -43.02 6.95
N ALA A 40 -18.99 -42.82 8.24
CA ALA A 40 -18.99 -41.51 8.84
C ALA A 40 -17.62 -40.85 8.52
N THR A 41 -17.61 -39.97 7.54
CA THR A 41 -16.51 -39.04 7.39
C THR A 41 -16.77 -37.89 8.35
N ASP A 42 -15.97 -37.86 9.42
CA ASP A 42 -15.83 -36.67 10.26
C ASP A 42 -15.46 -35.49 9.34
N ALA A 43 -16.43 -34.64 9.05
CA ALA A 43 -16.18 -33.34 8.49
C ALA A 43 -15.54 -32.50 9.63
N SER A 44 -14.22 -32.59 9.72
CA SER A 44 -13.45 -31.63 10.49
C SER A 44 -13.75 -30.25 9.89
N ALA A 45 -14.60 -29.50 10.57
CA ALA A 45 -14.79 -28.09 10.29
C ALA A 45 -13.42 -27.43 10.44
N ALA A 46 -12.84 -27.03 9.32
CA ALA A 46 -11.67 -26.15 9.34
C ALA A 46 -12.10 -24.90 10.09
N GLU A 47 -11.64 -24.82 11.34
CA GLU A 47 -11.78 -23.66 12.21
C GLU A 47 -11.15 -22.50 11.43
N GLY A 48 -11.98 -21.57 10.97
CA GLY A 48 -11.55 -20.43 10.17
C GLY A 48 -10.47 -19.67 10.94
N ALA A 49 -9.30 -19.51 10.35
CA ALA A 49 -8.26 -18.67 10.91
C ALA A 49 -8.89 -17.31 11.26
N PRO A 50 -8.57 -16.75 12.44
CA PRO A 50 -9.11 -15.45 12.82
C PRO A 50 -8.77 -14.44 11.71
N PRO A 51 -9.67 -13.50 11.38
CA PRO A 51 -9.39 -12.49 10.37
C PRO A 51 -8.11 -11.78 10.73
N ALA A 52 -7.17 -11.71 9.79
CA ALA A 52 -5.91 -11.01 9.99
C ALA A 52 -6.22 -9.59 10.44
N THR A 53 -5.87 -9.24 11.66
CA THR A 53 -6.03 -7.89 12.18
C THR A 53 -5.22 -6.96 11.28
N ALA A 54 -5.90 -5.99 10.64
CA ALA A 54 -5.25 -5.03 9.78
C ALA A 54 -4.12 -4.34 10.56
N SER A 55 -2.94 -4.23 9.94
CA SER A 55 -1.83 -3.53 10.56
C SER A 55 -2.22 -2.09 10.88
N PRO A 56 -1.97 -1.61 12.11
CA PRO A 56 -2.28 -0.23 12.50
C PRO A 56 -1.44 0.81 11.75
N VAL A 57 -0.40 0.35 11.04
CA VAL A 57 0.41 1.14 10.11
C VAL A 57 0.40 0.45 8.76
N LYS A 58 -0.25 1.06 7.78
CA LYS A 58 -0.32 0.55 6.41
C LYS A 58 0.74 1.25 5.57
N ARG A 59 1.45 0.47 4.76
CA ARG A 59 2.48 0.95 3.84
C ARG A 59 2.14 0.49 2.43
N ASN A 60 2.00 1.44 1.52
CA ASN A 60 1.69 1.19 0.12
C ASN A 60 2.80 1.77 -0.76
N ILE A 61 3.58 0.91 -1.41
CA ILE A 61 4.60 1.33 -2.38
C ILE A 61 3.88 1.75 -3.65
N LEU A 62 4.02 3.01 -4.02
CA LEU A 62 3.40 3.60 -5.22
C LEU A 62 4.30 3.40 -6.45
N SER A 63 5.60 3.55 -6.27
CA SER A 63 6.60 3.33 -7.31
C SER A 63 7.98 3.07 -6.73
N GLN A 64 8.81 2.39 -7.51
CA GLN A 64 10.20 2.14 -7.15
C GLN A 64 11.07 2.17 -8.41
N LEU A 65 12.22 2.84 -8.32
CA LEU A 65 13.17 3.00 -9.41
C LEU A 65 14.61 2.96 -8.87
N ASP A 66 15.49 2.30 -9.60
CA ASP A 66 16.92 2.33 -9.29
C ASP A 66 17.50 3.73 -9.48
N GLY A 67 18.39 4.14 -8.60
CA GLY A 67 19.01 5.45 -8.62
C GLY A 67 18.67 6.31 -7.42
N PRO A 68 19.19 7.56 -7.38
CA PRO A 68 19.89 8.32 -8.43
C PRO A 68 21.36 7.95 -8.65
N MET A 69 21.93 7.08 -7.81
CA MET A 69 23.32 6.62 -7.89
C MET A 69 23.37 5.09 -7.95
N PRO A 70 24.46 4.50 -8.46
CA PRO A 70 24.68 3.06 -8.36
C PRO A 70 24.56 2.59 -6.89
N GLY A 71 23.87 1.49 -6.68
CA GLY A 71 23.68 0.91 -5.35
C GLY A 71 22.55 1.54 -4.52
N TYR A 72 21.79 2.49 -5.07
CA TYR A 72 20.64 3.11 -4.44
C TYR A 72 19.34 2.79 -5.17
N VAL A 73 18.24 2.95 -4.45
CA VAL A 73 16.88 2.84 -4.95
C VAL A 73 16.05 4.00 -4.40
N THR A 74 15.21 4.57 -5.26
CA THR A 74 14.20 5.56 -4.88
C THR A 74 12.85 4.87 -4.78
N ILE A 75 12.17 5.03 -3.65
CA ILE A 75 10.88 4.41 -3.35
C ILE A 75 9.89 5.52 -2.99
N ASN A 76 8.80 5.64 -3.73
CA ASN A 76 7.66 6.47 -3.34
C ASN A 76 6.64 5.60 -2.62
N MET A 77 6.24 6.02 -1.45
CA MET A 77 5.37 5.27 -0.55
C MET A 77 4.31 6.17 0.06
N GLU A 78 3.13 5.65 0.23
CA GLU A 78 2.11 6.21 1.09
C GLU A 78 2.04 5.41 2.39
N VAL A 79 2.03 6.11 3.51
CA VAL A 79 1.90 5.51 4.84
C VAL A 79 0.67 6.06 5.52
N GLU A 80 -0.19 5.16 5.97
CA GLU A 80 -1.33 5.48 6.82
C GLU A 80 -1.06 4.96 8.24
N ILE A 81 -1.28 5.82 9.24
CA ILE A 81 -1.12 5.52 10.66
C ILE A 81 -2.47 5.74 11.31
N ASP A 82 -3.05 4.71 11.92
CA ASP A 82 -4.33 4.81 12.59
C ASP A 82 -4.24 5.74 13.82
N ALA A 83 -5.37 6.32 14.22
CA ALA A 83 -5.46 7.18 15.39
C ALA A 83 -4.92 6.47 16.64
N GLY A 84 -4.17 7.16 17.47
CA GLY A 84 -3.60 6.61 18.70
C GLY A 84 -2.38 5.69 18.51
N VAL A 85 -1.94 5.44 17.27
CA VAL A 85 -0.81 4.56 16.98
C VAL A 85 0.51 5.34 16.95
N THR A 86 1.52 4.80 17.61
CA THR A 86 2.89 5.31 17.61
C THR A 86 3.76 4.44 16.70
N VAL A 87 4.57 5.08 15.85
CA VAL A 87 5.60 4.36 15.08
C VAL A 87 6.86 4.24 15.94
N PRO A 88 7.34 3.03 16.25
CA PRO A 88 8.52 2.83 17.08
C PRO A 88 9.75 3.53 16.52
N ARG A 89 10.73 3.81 17.40
CA ARG A 89 12.01 4.42 17.03
C ARG A 89 12.77 3.52 16.06
N HIS A 90 13.27 4.11 14.97
CA HIS A 90 13.93 3.39 13.88
C HIS A 90 14.85 4.30 13.06
N THR A 91 15.60 3.68 12.14
CA THR A 91 16.44 4.35 11.14
C THR A 91 16.15 3.83 9.73
N HIS A 92 16.65 4.56 8.74
CA HIS A 92 16.66 4.17 7.32
C HIS A 92 18.08 4.22 6.75
N PRO A 93 18.45 3.30 5.83
CA PRO A 93 19.78 3.29 5.19
C PRO A 93 19.87 4.33 4.06
N GLY A 94 19.41 5.56 4.29
CA GLY A 94 19.36 6.64 3.34
C GLY A 94 18.44 7.76 3.77
N ILE A 95 18.10 8.63 2.85
CA ILE A 95 17.27 9.81 3.11
C ILE A 95 15.79 9.44 3.05
N GLU A 96 15.03 9.92 4.02
CA GLU A 96 13.58 10.02 3.95
C GLU A 96 13.17 11.47 3.68
N SER A 97 12.31 11.69 2.69
CA SER A 97 11.65 12.97 2.41
C SER A 97 10.16 12.78 2.48
N SER A 98 9.49 13.47 3.37
CA SER A 98 8.10 13.21 3.73
C SER A 98 7.26 14.47 3.71
N TYR A 99 5.97 14.30 3.37
CA TYR A 99 4.96 15.34 3.38
C TYR A 99 3.66 14.80 4.01
N VAL A 100 3.15 15.50 5.01
CA VAL A 100 1.91 15.11 5.70
C VAL A 100 0.71 15.52 4.86
N LEU A 101 -0.06 14.54 4.40
CA LEU A 101 -1.26 14.75 3.61
C LEU A 101 -2.48 15.01 4.49
N GLU A 102 -2.61 14.24 5.59
CA GLU A 102 -3.75 14.29 6.50
C GLU A 102 -3.31 14.04 7.94
N GLY A 103 -4.05 14.57 8.90
CA GLY A 103 -3.79 14.41 10.33
C GLY A 103 -2.57 15.14 10.82
N GLY A 104 -1.86 14.55 11.76
CA GLY A 104 -0.65 15.10 12.35
C GLY A 104 -0.11 14.22 13.48
N PHE A 105 1.17 14.41 13.82
CA PHE A 105 1.86 13.63 14.84
C PHE A 105 3.11 14.34 15.33
N GLU A 106 3.59 13.93 16.50
CA GLU A 106 4.92 14.36 16.98
C GLU A 106 6.02 13.63 16.20
N LEU A 107 7.06 14.37 15.82
CA LEU A 107 8.25 13.84 15.17
C LEU A 107 9.48 14.09 16.06
N PRO A 108 9.83 13.16 16.96
CA PRO A 108 11.10 13.19 17.66
C PRO A 108 12.21 12.66 16.75
N VAL A 109 13.21 13.49 16.48
CA VAL A 109 14.41 13.18 15.70
C VAL A 109 15.62 13.32 16.61
N GLN A 110 16.55 12.36 16.58
CA GLN A 110 17.75 12.44 17.41
C GLN A 110 18.53 13.73 17.13
N GLY A 111 18.89 14.44 18.21
CA GLY A 111 19.66 15.67 18.14
C GLY A 111 18.88 16.92 17.71
N GLN A 112 17.54 16.82 17.55
CA GLN A 112 16.69 17.93 17.19
C GLN A 112 15.52 18.09 18.20
N PRO A 113 14.98 19.31 18.35
CA PRO A 113 13.73 19.48 19.08
C PRO A 113 12.60 18.68 18.44
N THR A 114 11.77 18.02 19.26
CA THR A 114 10.56 17.35 18.77
C THR A 114 9.64 18.36 18.07
N ARG A 115 9.20 18.04 16.85
CA ARG A 115 8.27 18.86 16.08
C ARG A 115 6.87 18.27 16.17
N MET A 116 5.85 19.14 16.28
CA MET A 116 4.47 18.76 16.02
C MET A 116 4.18 19.02 14.54
N LEU A 117 3.85 17.98 13.81
CA LEU A 117 3.52 18.05 12.39
C LEU A 117 2.01 18.01 12.17
N LYS A 118 1.54 18.67 11.12
CA LYS A 118 0.16 18.68 10.65
C LYS A 118 0.11 18.58 9.13
N ALA A 119 -1.05 18.37 8.57
CA ALA A 119 -1.26 18.40 7.12
C ALA A 119 -0.68 19.65 6.48
N GLY A 120 0.08 19.48 5.41
CA GLY A 120 0.84 20.53 4.74
C GLY A 120 2.30 20.69 5.19
N ASP A 121 2.71 20.03 6.28
CA ASP A 121 4.10 20.11 6.74
C ASP A 121 4.97 19.07 6.03
N GLY A 122 6.20 19.50 5.67
CA GLY A 122 7.24 18.61 5.15
C GLY A 122 8.37 18.41 6.16
N PHE A 123 9.05 17.26 6.05
CA PHE A 123 10.25 16.98 6.83
C PHE A 123 11.21 16.06 6.07
N GLN A 124 12.47 16.06 6.51
CA GLN A 124 13.49 15.16 6.00
C GLN A 124 14.26 14.53 7.16
N ILE A 125 14.58 13.25 7.00
CA ILE A 125 15.41 12.50 7.93
C ILE A 125 16.70 12.11 7.21
N PRO A 126 17.88 12.49 7.73
CA PRO A 126 19.17 12.07 7.18
C PRO A 126 19.38 10.55 7.34
N PRO A 127 20.31 9.97 6.55
CA PRO A 127 20.66 8.56 6.69
C PRO A 127 21.00 8.19 8.12
N GLU A 128 20.60 6.98 8.52
CA GLU A 128 20.89 6.35 9.82
C GLU A 128 20.54 7.22 11.06
N THR A 129 19.65 8.22 10.88
CA THR A 129 19.24 9.09 11.98
C THR A 129 18.03 8.51 12.70
N PRO A 130 18.16 8.15 14.01
CA PRO A 130 17.07 7.63 14.80
C PRO A 130 15.92 8.63 14.96
N HIS A 131 14.71 8.19 14.61
CA HIS A 131 13.50 8.98 14.73
C HIS A 131 12.29 8.07 15.00
N ALA A 132 11.14 8.68 15.31
CA ALA A 132 9.91 7.97 15.57
C ALA A 132 8.71 8.75 15.00
N GLY A 133 7.60 8.10 14.73
CA GLY A 133 6.30 8.75 14.71
C GLY A 133 5.79 8.77 16.14
N GLY A 134 5.99 9.91 16.81
CA GLY A 134 5.69 10.05 18.22
C GLY A 134 4.20 10.00 18.53
N LYS A 135 3.79 10.67 19.62
CA LYS A 135 2.39 10.64 20.05
C LYS A 135 1.49 11.13 18.91
N PRO A 136 0.57 10.28 18.43
CA PRO A 136 -0.33 10.65 17.37
C PRO A 136 -1.42 11.59 17.89
N GLY A 137 -2.05 12.31 16.97
CA GLY A 137 -3.30 12.98 17.25
C GLY A 137 -4.47 11.98 17.37
N ASP A 138 -5.65 12.52 17.65
CA ASP A 138 -6.90 11.74 17.75
C ASP A 138 -7.44 11.30 16.39
N GLN A 139 -6.73 11.61 15.31
CA GLN A 139 -7.10 11.32 13.94
C GLN A 139 -6.03 10.47 13.26
N LYS A 140 -6.46 9.72 12.25
CA LYS A 140 -5.59 9.00 11.34
C LYS A 140 -4.65 10.00 10.63
N SER A 141 -3.38 9.62 10.48
CA SER A 141 -2.42 10.38 9.71
C SER A 141 -2.09 9.68 8.40
N LYS A 142 -1.90 10.47 7.35
CA LYS A 142 -1.52 10.02 6.01
C LYS A 142 -0.30 10.79 5.53
N ILE A 143 0.70 10.10 5.06
CA ILE A 143 2.01 10.66 4.73
C ILE A 143 2.44 10.16 3.36
N ALA A 144 2.86 11.06 2.48
CA ALA A 144 3.60 10.72 1.27
C ALA A 144 5.09 10.75 1.59
N ILE A 145 5.79 9.67 1.26
CA ILE A 145 7.21 9.50 1.58
C ILE A 145 7.99 9.14 0.32
N THR A 146 9.12 9.79 0.13
CA THR A 146 10.14 9.39 -0.84
C THR A 146 11.40 8.97 -0.09
N TYR A 147 11.76 7.71 -0.22
CA TYR A 147 13.04 7.19 0.26
C TYR A 147 14.07 7.17 -0.87
N VAL A 148 15.30 7.58 -0.57
CA VAL A 148 16.49 7.34 -1.39
C VAL A 148 17.46 6.57 -0.53
N VAL A 149 17.48 5.25 -0.69
CA VAL A 149 18.13 4.31 0.25
C VAL A 149 19.02 3.31 -0.46
N GLU A 150 19.96 2.72 0.28
CA GLU A 150 20.86 1.69 -0.23
C GLU A 150 20.08 0.41 -0.60
N LYS A 151 20.34 -0.13 -1.78
CA LYS A 151 19.77 -1.42 -2.24
C LYS A 151 20.24 -2.57 -1.36
N GLY A 152 19.32 -3.50 -1.11
CA GLY A 152 19.63 -4.73 -0.38
C GLY A 152 19.72 -4.58 1.13
N LYS A 153 19.63 -3.36 1.67
CA LYS A 153 19.48 -3.14 3.10
C LYS A 153 17.99 -3.12 3.51
N PRO A 154 17.66 -3.52 4.74
CA PRO A 154 16.30 -3.33 5.27
C PRO A 154 15.92 -1.84 5.22
N LEU A 155 14.72 -1.54 4.71
CA LEU A 155 14.24 -0.15 4.66
C LEU A 155 14.11 0.47 6.05
N VAL A 156 13.76 -0.34 7.04
CA VAL A 156 13.56 0.07 8.44
C VAL A 156 14.39 -0.82 9.35
N SER A 157 15.20 -0.23 10.21
CA SER A 157 15.95 -0.92 11.27
C SER A 157 15.58 -0.34 12.63
N PRO A 158 15.33 -1.17 13.67
CA PRO A 158 15.10 -0.68 15.03
C PRO A 158 16.28 0.17 15.55
N ALA A 159 15.99 1.21 16.38
CA ALA A 159 17.00 2.13 16.92
C ALA A 159 16.78 2.47 18.39
#